data_2f90fbe48c5a30c6f69307e0bfc98a94
#
_entry.id   2f90fbe48c5a30c6f69307e0bfc98a94
#
_cell.length_a   1.000
_cell.length_b   1.000
_cell.length_c   1.000
_cell.angle_alpha   90.00
_cell.angle_beta   90.00
_cell.angle_gamma   90.00
#
_symmetry.space_group_name_H-M   'P 1'
#
loop_
_entity.id
_entity.type
_entity.pdbx_description
1 polymer ?
#
loop_
_entity_poly.entity_id
_entity_poly.type
_entity_poly.pdbx_seq_one_letter_code
_entity_poly.pdbx_strand_id
1 'polypeptide(L)'
;ISEILARSGVDLDEGRILLAGAEALRLVSASRPGPTMVLGPPRMKALAHRLAIELVRDRAEVIVLLRDTHFSYSKLERTVKALVSGARLVVANPDLSHPGSEGEPIPETGALLAAIAACVDLSTIDMTVIGKPNPHLFLRACETLGAQPERSVMIGDNPVTDIDGAERLGMASILVEPGSDLCLSDLIVPQDGR
;
A
#
# COMPACT_ATOMS: atom_id res chain seq x y z
N ILE A 1 14.10 -2.18 2.50
CA ILE A 1 13.87 -0.78 2.98
C ILE A 1 14.73 -0.54 4.21
N SER A 2 14.72 -1.39 5.24
CA SER A 2 15.53 -1.23 6.46
C SER A 2 17.01 -1.00 6.15
N GLU A 3 17.59 -1.77 5.22
CA GLU A 3 18.98 -1.59 4.78
C GLU A 3 19.24 -0.23 4.10
N ILE A 4 18.26 0.27 3.32
CA ILE A 4 18.37 1.59 2.66
C ILE A 4 18.34 2.69 3.71
N LEU A 5 17.41 2.61 4.67
CA LEU A 5 17.29 3.56 5.76
C LEU A 5 18.54 3.57 6.65
N ALA A 6 19.06 2.39 6.99
CA ALA A 6 20.29 2.26 7.77
C ALA A 6 21.51 2.90 7.08
N ARG A 7 21.63 2.75 5.74
CA ARG A 7 22.68 3.42 4.94
C ARG A 7 22.52 4.95 4.94
N SER A 8 21.31 5.45 5.15
CA SER A 8 21.02 6.88 5.28
C SER A 8 21.09 7.36 6.75
N GLY A 9 21.61 6.54 7.66
CA GLY A 9 21.73 6.88 9.08
C GLY A 9 20.43 6.79 9.89
N VAL A 10 19.37 6.22 9.29
CA VAL A 10 18.07 6.05 9.96
C VAL A 10 17.95 4.60 10.42
N ASP A 11 18.09 4.37 11.71
CA ASP A 11 17.88 3.06 12.34
C ASP A 11 16.43 2.97 12.84
N LEU A 12 15.63 2.15 12.18
CA LEU A 12 14.23 1.92 12.54
C LEU A 12 13.98 0.43 12.78
N ASP A 13 13.25 0.15 13.84
CA ASP A 13 12.66 -1.17 14.06
C ASP A 13 11.78 -1.54 12.86
N GLU A 14 11.96 -2.75 12.32
CA GLU A 14 11.16 -3.26 11.19
C GLU A 14 9.64 -3.20 11.48
N GLY A 15 9.22 -3.33 12.73
CA GLY A 15 7.84 -3.18 13.16
C GLY A 15 7.25 -1.79 12.92
N ARG A 16 8.10 -0.76 12.75
CA ARG A 16 7.69 0.62 12.46
C ARG A 16 7.60 0.92 10.96
N ILE A 17 7.92 -0.04 10.11
CA ILE A 17 7.84 0.11 8.65
C ILE A 17 6.57 -0.56 8.15
N LEU A 18 5.61 0.23 7.71
CA LEU A 18 4.36 -0.26 7.14
C LEU A 18 4.41 -0.16 5.62
N LEU A 19 4.19 -1.29 4.96
CA LEU A 19 4.13 -1.39 3.50
C LEU A 19 2.72 -1.78 3.08
N ALA A 20 2.08 -0.99 2.24
CA ALA A 20 0.72 -1.24 1.76
C ALA A 20 0.52 -2.67 1.25
N GLY A 21 1.49 -3.21 0.51
CA GLY A 21 1.43 -4.59 0.02
C GLY A 21 1.49 -5.64 1.12
N ALA A 22 2.28 -5.42 2.18
CA ALA A 22 2.34 -6.34 3.30
C ALA A 22 1.06 -6.26 4.13
N GLU A 23 0.52 -5.07 4.36
CA GLU A 23 -0.75 -4.87 5.06
C GLU A 23 -1.94 -5.46 4.28
N ALA A 24 -1.94 -5.37 2.94
CA ALA A 24 -2.94 -6.05 2.11
C ALA A 24 -2.96 -7.57 2.35
N LEU A 25 -1.78 -8.19 2.40
CA LEU A 25 -1.67 -9.63 2.68
C LEU A 25 -2.05 -9.98 4.13
N ARG A 26 -1.69 -9.14 5.12
CA ARG A 26 -2.09 -9.35 6.51
C ARG A 26 -3.60 -9.26 6.68
N LEU A 27 -4.24 -8.25 6.06
CA LEU A 27 -5.70 -8.11 6.06
C LEU A 27 -6.38 -9.36 5.49
N VAL A 28 -5.89 -9.82 4.33
CA VAL A 28 -6.42 -11.02 3.68
C VAL A 28 -6.24 -12.25 4.58
N SER A 29 -5.05 -12.48 5.13
CA SER A 29 -4.78 -13.61 6.04
C SER A 29 -5.70 -13.58 7.27
N ALA A 30 -5.91 -12.41 7.88
CA ALA A 30 -6.76 -12.27 9.06
C ALA A 30 -8.24 -12.64 8.80
N SER A 31 -8.71 -12.44 7.56
CA SER A 31 -10.08 -12.80 7.15
C SER A 31 -10.28 -14.29 6.83
N ARG A 32 -9.26 -15.13 7.00
CA ARG A 32 -9.24 -16.56 6.63
C ARG A 32 -9.78 -16.76 5.21
N PRO A 33 -9.10 -16.24 4.20
CA PRO A 33 -9.58 -16.26 2.84
C PRO A 33 -9.59 -17.68 2.27
N GLY A 34 -10.45 -17.88 1.27
CA GLY A 34 -10.34 -19.01 0.35
C GLY A 34 -9.14 -18.85 -0.61
N PRO A 35 -9.13 -19.64 -1.70
CA PRO A 35 -8.06 -19.59 -2.71
C PRO A 35 -7.78 -18.18 -3.18
N THR A 36 -6.52 -17.76 -3.07
CA THR A 36 -6.10 -16.36 -3.29
C THR A 36 -5.09 -16.24 -4.44
N MET A 37 -5.35 -15.35 -5.38
CA MET A 37 -4.40 -14.95 -6.43
C MET A 37 -3.64 -13.70 -6.01
N VAL A 38 -2.32 -13.78 -5.90
CA VAL A 38 -1.46 -12.62 -5.64
C VAL A 38 -0.76 -12.18 -6.92
N LEU A 39 -1.13 -11.00 -7.38
CA LEU A 39 -0.49 -10.29 -8.50
C LEU A 39 0.58 -9.37 -7.92
N GLY A 40 1.82 -9.81 -7.98
CA GLY A 40 2.93 -9.10 -7.35
C GLY A 40 4.25 -9.86 -7.43
N PRO A 41 5.33 -9.27 -6.90
CA PRO A 41 6.67 -9.84 -6.98
C PRO A 41 6.82 -11.11 -6.12
N PRO A 42 7.81 -11.97 -6.43
CA PRO A 42 8.02 -13.24 -5.72
C PRO A 42 8.13 -13.10 -4.20
N ARG A 43 8.77 -12.03 -3.71
CA ARG A 43 8.90 -11.75 -2.27
C ARG A 43 7.56 -11.59 -1.56
N MET A 44 6.55 -11.03 -2.24
CA MET A 44 5.21 -10.87 -1.66
C MET A 44 4.44 -12.19 -1.65
N LYS A 45 4.65 -13.04 -2.65
CA LYS A 45 4.11 -14.42 -2.64
C LYS A 45 4.74 -15.26 -1.54
N ALA A 46 6.05 -15.09 -1.30
CA ALA A 46 6.72 -15.73 -0.16
C ALA A 46 6.16 -15.24 1.19
N LEU A 47 5.81 -13.94 1.31
CA LEU A 47 5.13 -13.43 2.49
C LEU A 47 3.72 -14.03 2.64
N ALA A 48 2.96 -14.13 1.54
CA ALA A 48 1.64 -14.76 1.57
C ALA A 48 1.71 -16.21 2.06
N HIS A 49 2.69 -17.00 1.60
CA HIS A 49 2.93 -18.35 2.12
C HIS A 49 3.23 -18.37 3.62
N ARG A 50 4.09 -17.44 4.12
CA ARG A 50 4.35 -17.33 5.58
C ARG A 50 3.11 -16.95 6.38
N LEU A 51 2.18 -16.23 5.77
CA LEU A 51 0.90 -15.86 6.35
C LEU A 51 -0.18 -16.95 6.18
N ALA A 52 0.21 -18.15 5.73
CA ALA A 52 -0.68 -19.29 5.49
C ALA A 52 -1.84 -19.00 4.52
N ILE A 53 -1.62 -18.11 3.53
CA ILE A 53 -2.58 -17.83 2.46
C ILE A 53 -2.42 -18.92 1.39
N GLU A 54 -3.54 -19.58 1.03
CA GLU A 54 -3.59 -20.54 -0.06
C GLU A 54 -3.44 -19.82 -1.41
N LEU A 55 -2.30 -19.98 -2.07
CA LEU A 55 -2.02 -19.33 -3.34
C LEU A 55 -2.47 -20.20 -4.52
N VAL A 56 -3.29 -19.59 -5.39
CA VAL A 56 -3.74 -20.21 -6.64
C VAL A 56 -3.42 -19.35 -7.86
N ARG A 57 -3.42 -19.99 -9.04
CA ARG A 57 -3.28 -19.29 -10.32
C ARG A 57 -4.62 -18.99 -10.99
N ASP A 58 -5.60 -19.83 -10.73
CA ASP A 58 -6.94 -19.80 -11.34
C ASP A 58 -8.00 -20.05 -10.27
N ARG A 59 -9.25 -19.67 -10.54
CA ARG A 59 -10.39 -19.86 -9.65
C ARG A 59 -10.18 -19.26 -8.25
N ALA A 60 -9.57 -18.08 -8.21
CA ALA A 60 -9.39 -17.36 -6.95
C ALA A 60 -10.73 -16.80 -6.45
N GLU A 61 -10.94 -16.86 -5.15
CA GLU A 61 -12.01 -16.15 -4.42
C GLU A 61 -11.56 -14.78 -3.96
N VAL A 62 -10.25 -14.58 -3.85
CA VAL A 62 -9.62 -13.31 -3.49
C VAL A 62 -8.49 -13.00 -4.44
N ILE A 63 -8.43 -11.75 -4.89
CA ILE A 63 -7.32 -11.22 -5.68
C ILE A 63 -6.63 -10.14 -4.87
N VAL A 64 -5.31 -10.25 -4.70
CA VAL A 64 -4.48 -9.21 -4.10
C VAL A 64 -3.65 -8.58 -5.21
N LEU A 65 -3.96 -7.34 -5.54
CA LEU A 65 -3.27 -6.56 -6.56
C LEU A 65 -2.19 -5.70 -5.92
N LEU A 66 -0.95 -6.01 -6.25
CA LEU A 66 0.26 -5.29 -5.88
C LEU A 66 0.95 -4.79 -7.13
N ARG A 67 2.03 -4.01 -6.99
CA ARG A 67 2.90 -3.68 -8.11
C ARG A 67 3.54 -4.96 -8.66
N ASP A 68 3.10 -5.39 -9.84
CA ASP A 68 3.58 -6.58 -10.54
C ASP A 68 4.26 -6.17 -11.85
N THR A 69 5.58 -6.02 -11.81
CA THR A 69 6.39 -5.64 -12.99
C THR A 69 6.42 -6.72 -14.07
N HIS A 70 5.89 -7.92 -13.78
CA HIS A 70 5.71 -9.02 -14.72
C HIS A 70 4.23 -9.27 -15.01
N PHE A 71 3.38 -8.25 -14.88
CA PHE A 71 1.98 -8.34 -15.26
C PHE A 71 1.86 -8.64 -16.75
N SER A 72 0.95 -9.54 -17.10
CA SER A 72 0.80 -10.02 -18.47
C SER A 72 -0.67 -10.12 -18.86
N TYR A 73 -0.95 -10.20 -20.15
CA TYR A 73 -2.30 -10.40 -20.67
C TYR A 73 -2.98 -11.63 -20.02
N SER A 74 -2.26 -12.73 -19.88
CA SER A 74 -2.77 -13.96 -19.26
C SER A 74 -3.11 -13.77 -17.75
N LYS A 75 -2.39 -12.89 -17.02
CA LYS A 75 -2.77 -12.51 -15.66
C LYS A 75 -4.02 -11.64 -15.66
N LEU A 76 -4.11 -10.66 -16.57
CA LEU A 76 -5.30 -9.82 -16.73
C LEU A 76 -6.54 -10.68 -17.00
N GLU A 77 -6.45 -11.60 -17.96
CA GLU A 77 -7.56 -12.49 -18.33
C GLU A 77 -8.06 -13.33 -17.15
N ARG A 78 -7.14 -13.93 -16.37
CA ARG A 78 -7.50 -14.71 -15.17
C ARG A 78 -8.13 -13.84 -14.08
N THR A 79 -7.59 -12.64 -13.88
CA THR A 79 -8.13 -11.67 -12.93
C THR A 79 -9.55 -11.28 -13.29
N VAL A 80 -9.79 -10.90 -14.53
CA VAL A 80 -11.13 -10.54 -15.04
C VAL A 80 -12.11 -11.71 -14.87
N LYS A 81 -11.72 -12.93 -15.25
CA LYS A 81 -12.55 -14.13 -15.07
C LYS A 81 -12.92 -14.37 -13.60
N ALA A 82 -11.96 -14.23 -12.69
CA ALA A 82 -12.23 -14.42 -11.27
C ALA A 82 -13.16 -13.33 -10.71
N LEU A 83 -12.95 -12.05 -11.07
CA LEU A 83 -13.81 -10.94 -10.64
C LEU A 83 -15.25 -11.11 -11.14
N VAL A 84 -15.44 -11.45 -12.42
CA VAL A 84 -16.77 -11.74 -12.99
C VAL A 84 -17.44 -12.93 -12.30
N SER A 85 -16.65 -13.87 -11.77
CA SER A 85 -17.14 -15.01 -10.98
C SER A 85 -17.39 -14.69 -9.50
N GLY A 86 -17.25 -13.43 -9.06
CA GLY A 86 -17.55 -12.98 -7.71
C GLY A 86 -16.35 -12.94 -6.76
N ALA A 87 -15.11 -13.05 -7.27
CA ALA A 87 -13.93 -12.84 -6.44
C ALA A 87 -13.87 -11.39 -5.92
N ARG A 88 -13.45 -11.20 -4.67
CA ARG A 88 -13.16 -9.87 -4.13
C ARG A 88 -11.77 -9.40 -4.53
N LEU A 89 -11.58 -8.09 -4.60
CA LEU A 89 -10.33 -7.44 -5.00
C LEU A 89 -9.75 -6.63 -3.84
N VAL A 90 -8.52 -6.92 -3.44
CA VAL A 90 -7.76 -6.13 -2.47
C VAL A 90 -6.61 -5.45 -3.20
N VAL A 91 -6.62 -4.11 -3.22
CA VAL A 91 -5.64 -3.27 -3.92
C VAL A 91 -4.70 -2.66 -2.90
N ALA A 92 -3.40 -2.90 -3.05
CA ALA A 92 -2.43 -2.39 -2.10
C ALA A 92 -2.23 -0.88 -2.21
N ASN A 93 -2.17 -0.35 -3.43
CA ASN A 93 -1.90 1.06 -3.68
C ASN A 93 -2.64 1.51 -4.96
N PRO A 94 -3.42 2.60 -4.92
CA PRO A 94 -4.14 3.09 -6.09
C PRO A 94 -3.32 4.03 -6.99
N ASP A 95 -2.07 4.37 -6.63
CA ASP A 95 -1.23 5.29 -7.40
C ASP A 95 -1.04 4.77 -8.82
N LEU A 96 -1.25 5.65 -9.82
CA LEU A 96 -1.10 5.32 -11.23
C LEU A 96 0.37 5.20 -11.63
N SER A 97 1.21 6.07 -11.08
CA SER A 97 2.65 6.13 -11.38
C SER A 97 3.42 6.79 -10.24
N HIS A 98 4.74 6.64 -10.26
CA HIS A 98 5.68 7.46 -9.50
C HIS A 98 6.75 8.03 -10.44
N PRO A 99 7.43 9.12 -10.07
CA PRO A 99 8.54 9.63 -10.88
C PRO A 99 9.72 8.66 -10.86
N GLY A 100 10.28 8.41 -12.02
CA GLY A 100 11.56 7.69 -12.20
C GLY A 100 12.76 8.61 -11.93
N SER A 101 13.97 8.10 -12.18
CA SER A 101 15.22 8.82 -11.91
C SER A 101 15.42 10.10 -12.74
N GLU A 102 14.80 10.18 -13.91
CA GLU A 102 14.83 11.33 -14.83
C GLU A 102 13.49 12.08 -14.84
N GLY A 103 12.57 11.76 -13.90
CA GLY A 103 11.25 12.38 -13.80
C GLY A 103 10.17 11.73 -14.69
N GLU A 104 10.51 10.70 -15.45
CA GLU A 104 9.57 9.94 -16.28
C GLU A 104 8.56 9.20 -15.41
N PRO A 105 7.29 9.06 -15.85
CA PRO A 105 6.28 8.32 -15.09
C PRO A 105 6.53 6.80 -15.15
N ILE A 106 6.80 6.19 -14.01
CA ILE A 106 6.90 4.74 -13.87
C ILE A 106 5.56 4.18 -13.41
N PRO A 107 4.93 3.22 -14.15
CA PRO A 107 3.64 2.66 -13.77
C PRO A 107 3.65 1.97 -12.39
N GLU A 108 2.60 2.21 -11.62
CA GLU A 108 2.34 1.62 -10.33
C GLU A 108 1.10 0.69 -10.36
N THR A 109 0.68 0.24 -9.20
CA THR A 109 -0.45 -0.69 -9.03
C THR A 109 -1.75 -0.15 -9.62
N GLY A 110 -1.98 1.17 -9.52
CA GLY A 110 -3.15 1.83 -10.09
C GLY A 110 -3.24 1.72 -11.63
N ALA A 111 -2.10 1.69 -12.33
CA ALA A 111 -2.10 1.45 -13.77
C ALA A 111 -2.60 0.04 -14.12
N LEU A 112 -2.25 -0.96 -13.31
CA LEU A 112 -2.75 -2.33 -13.46
C LEU A 112 -4.24 -2.41 -13.11
N LEU A 113 -4.68 -1.68 -12.08
CA LEU A 113 -6.08 -1.56 -11.72
C LEU A 113 -6.90 -0.91 -12.86
N ALA A 114 -6.36 0.13 -13.51
CA ALA A 114 -6.99 0.76 -14.66
C ALA A 114 -7.16 -0.22 -15.85
N ALA A 115 -6.17 -1.08 -16.09
CA ALA A 115 -6.30 -2.13 -17.10
C ALA A 115 -7.41 -3.15 -16.76
N ILE A 116 -7.59 -3.49 -15.48
CA ILE A 116 -8.69 -4.33 -15.00
C ILE A 116 -10.03 -3.59 -15.18
N ALA A 117 -10.09 -2.32 -14.77
CA ALA A 117 -11.29 -1.47 -14.89
C ALA A 117 -11.77 -1.29 -16.32
N ALA A 118 -10.87 -1.35 -17.30
CA ALA A 118 -11.25 -1.34 -18.72
C ALA A 118 -12.02 -2.60 -19.14
N CYS A 119 -11.99 -3.67 -18.36
CA CYS A 119 -12.61 -4.96 -18.66
C CYS A 119 -13.84 -5.26 -17.80
N VAL A 120 -13.93 -4.69 -16.60
CA VAL A 120 -15.02 -4.93 -15.63
C VAL A 120 -15.44 -3.64 -14.95
N ASP A 121 -16.70 -3.53 -14.58
CA ASP A 121 -17.20 -2.42 -13.78
C ASP A 121 -16.81 -2.63 -12.31
N LEU A 122 -15.79 -1.88 -11.86
CA LEU A 122 -15.28 -1.98 -10.47
C LEU A 122 -16.33 -1.58 -9.41
N SER A 123 -17.38 -0.83 -9.77
CA SER A 123 -18.46 -0.47 -8.84
C SER A 123 -19.30 -1.67 -8.41
N THR A 124 -19.25 -2.75 -9.18
CA THR A 124 -19.95 -4.01 -8.89
C THR A 124 -19.07 -5.04 -8.15
N ILE A 125 -17.79 -4.71 -7.95
CA ILE A 125 -16.81 -5.61 -7.33
C ILE A 125 -16.68 -5.27 -5.85
N ASP A 126 -16.67 -6.29 -4.98
CA ASP A 126 -16.23 -6.13 -3.59
C ASP A 126 -14.75 -5.79 -3.56
N MET A 127 -14.44 -4.49 -3.46
CA MET A 127 -13.09 -3.96 -3.55
C MET A 127 -12.68 -3.23 -2.27
N THR A 128 -11.50 -3.56 -1.78
CA THR A 128 -10.85 -2.87 -0.65
C THR A 128 -9.52 -2.29 -1.11
N VAL A 129 -9.28 -1.01 -0.84
CA VAL A 129 -7.99 -0.34 -1.09
C VAL A 129 -7.30 -0.08 0.24
N ILE A 130 -6.03 -0.47 0.35
CA ILE A 130 -5.22 -0.38 1.57
C ILE A 130 -4.43 0.92 1.64
N GLY A 131 -3.86 1.33 0.50
CA GLY A 131 -2.99 2.50 0.38
C GLY A 131 -3.70 3.83 0.64
N LYS A 132 -2.92 4.83 1.01
CA LYS A 132 -3.36 6.22 1.15
C LYS A 132 -4.09 6.69 -0.13
N PRO A 133 -5.11 7.53 -0.05
CA PRO A 133 -5.64 8.24 1.12
C PRO A 133 -6.60 7.41 2.01
N ASN A 134 -6.73 6.10 1.80
CA ASN A 134 -7.60 5.28 2.65
C ASN A 134 -7.06 5.20 4.08
N PRO A 135 -7.95 5.10 5.09
CA PRO A 135 -7.57 5.21 6.50
C PRO A 135 -6.71 4.04 7.01
N HIS A 136 -6.69 2.91 6.31
CA HIS A 136 -6.11 1.67 6.82
C HIS A 136 -4.66 1.82 7.29
N LEU A 137 -3.78 2.42 6.47
CA LEU A 137 -2.35 2.57 6.83
C LEU A 137 -2.14 3.56 7.96
N PHE A 138 -2.91 4.64 8.00
CA PHE A 138 -2.84 5.65 9.08
C PHE A 138 -3.24 5.03 10.43
N LEU A 139 -4.38 4.34 10.45
CA LEU A 139 -4.89 3.68 11.66
C LEU A 139 -3.93 2.57 12.11
N ARG A 140 -3.40 1.80 11.18
CA ARG A 140 -2.41 0.77 11.48
C ARG A 140 -1.12 1.35 12.05
N ALA A 141 -0.66 2.51 11.56
CA ALA A 141 0.48 3.23 12.12
C ALA A 141 0.20 3.69 13.56
N CYS A 142 -0.95 4.31 13.79
CA CYS A 142 -1.36 4.73 15.12
C CYS A 142 -1.43 3.54 16.09
N GLU A 143 -2.04 2.43 15.68
CA GLU A 143 -2.09 1.20 16.49
C GLU A 143 -0.69 0.68 16.84
N THR A 144 0.21 0.64 15.86
CA THR A 144 1.61 0.18 16.06
C THR A 144 2.37 1.06 17.04
N LEU A 145 2.07 2.36 17.06
CA LEU A 145 2.71 3.35 17.95
C LEU A 145 1.98 3.52 19.29
N GLY A 146 0.82 2.87 19.48
CA GLY A 146 -0.04 3.11 20.65
C GLY A 146 -0.55 4.56 20.73
N ALA A 147 -0.70 5.22 19.57
CA ALA A 147 -1.11 6.62 19.46
C ALA A 147 -2.56 6.74 18.94
N GLN A 148 -3.14 7.93 19.15
CA GLN A 148 -4.44 8.29 18.58
C GLN A 148 -4.22 9.21 17.36
N PRO A 149 -5.08 9.16 16.32
CA PRO A 149 -4.96 10.04 15.16
C PRO A 149 -4.84 11.52 15.53
N GLU A 150 -5.67 12.02 16.43
CA GLU A 150 -5.73 13.42 16.86
C GLU A 150 -4.46 13.88 17.61
N ARG A 151 -3.61 12.92 18.05
CA ARG A 151 -2.33 13.16 18.71
C ARG A 151 -1.13 12.80 17.85
N SER A 152 -1.39 12.58 16.57
CA SER A 152 -0.39 12.18 15.59
C SER A 152 -0.25 13.24 14.50
N VAL A 153 0.90 13.28 13.87
CA VAL A 153 1.20 14.17 12.75
C VAL A 153 1.61 13.31 11.56
N MET A 154 0.93 13.51 10.42
CA MET A 154 1.38 12.97 9.14
C MET A 154 2.34 13.95 8.48
N ILE A 155 3.49 13.45 8.06
CA ILE A 155 4.44 14.20 7.25
C ILE A 155 4.53 13.49 5.91
N GLY A 156 4.25 14.20 4.82
CA GLY A 156 4.22 13.60 3.49
C GLY A 156 4.40 14.62 2.38
N ASP A 157 4.65 14.14 1.18
CA ASP A 157 4.92 14.94 -0.01
C ASP A 157 3.74 14.99 -0.99
N ASN A 158 2.70 14.20 -0.75
CA ASN A 158 1.54 14.14 -1.62
C ASN A 158 0.31 14.77 -0.94
N PRO A 159 -0.18 15.94 -1.45
CA PRO A 159 -1.31 16.63 -0.82
C PRO A 159 -2.58 15.78 -0.78
N VAL A 160 -2.85 14.97 -1.82
CA VAL A 160 -4.09 14.19 -1.92
C VAL A 160 -4.03 12.91 -1.08
N THR A 161 -2.92 12.18 -1.14
CA THR A 161 -2.85 10.88 -0.46
C THR A 161 -2.41 11.00 0.99
N ASP A 162 -1.46 11.89 1.31
CA ASP A 162 -0.91 12.03 2.65
C ASP A 162 -1.70 13.03 3.48
N ILE A 163 -1.86 14.25 2.95
CA ILE A 163 -2.43 15.36 3.71
C ILE A 163 -3.95 15.20 3.86
N ASP A 164 -4.69 15.14 2.74
CA ASP A 164 -6.14 14.96 2.79
C ASP A 164 -6.53 13.65 3.49
N GLY A 165 -5.72 12.58 3.31
CA GLY A 165 -5.94 11.30 3.97
C GLY A 165 -5.82 11.39 5.49
N ALA A 166 -4.82 12.10 6.00
CA ALA A 166 -4.60 12.33 7.43
C ALA A 166 -5.66 13.25 8.04
N GLU A 167 -5.99 14.36 7.37
CA GLU A 167 -6.96 15.34 7.84
C GLU A 167 -8.37 14.75 8.01
N ARG A 168 -8.78 13.84 7.12
CA ARG A 168 -10.05 13.10 7.25
C ARG A 168 -10.13 12.24 8.51
N LEU A 169 -8.98 11.93 9.12
CA LEU A 169 -8.89 11.17 10.37
C LEU A 169 -8.66 12.08 11.61
N GLY A 170 -8.66 13.40 11.42
CA GLY A 170 -8.35 14.36 12.48
C GLY A 170 -6.87 14.41 12.88
N MET A 171 -5.97 13.87 12.05
CA MET A 171 -4.53 14.00 12.25
C MET A 171 -4.07 15.39 11.80
N ALA A 172 -3.10 15.97 12.51
CA ALA A 172 -2.36 17.10 11.98
C ALA A 172 -1.50 16.64 10.77
N SER A 173 -1.25 17.54 9.83
CA SER A 173 -0.49 17.22 8.63
C SER A 173 0.57 18.27 8.32
N ILE A 174 1.70 17.84 7.74
CA ILE A 174 2.78 18.70 7.24
C ILE A 174 3.12 18.26 5.84
N LEU A 175 2.89 19.14 4.85
CA LEU A 175 3.32 18.92 3.48
C LEU A 175 4.79 19.29 3.34
N VAL A 176 5.60 18.37 2.82
CA VAL A 176 7.02 18.59 2.48
C VAL A 176 7.15 18.59 0.97
N GLU A 177 7.31 19.77 0.39
CA GLU A 177 7.46 19.90 -1.05
C GLU A 177 8.93 19.66 -1.47
N PRO A 178 9.18 19.05 -2.64
CA PRO A 178 10.53 18.96 -3.20
C PRO A 178 11.15 20.35 -3.36
N GLY A 179 12.31 20.58 -2.75
CA GLY A 179 12.99 21.87 -2.77
C GLY A 179 12.52 22.88 -1.71
N SER A 180 11.64 22.48 -0.79
CA SER A 180 11.38 23.29 0.40
C SER A 180 12.61 23.28 1.33
N ASP A 181 12.84 24.41 2.02
CA ASP A 181 13.89 24.51 3.04
C ASP A 181 13.56 23.65 4.29
N LEU A 182 12.38 23.08 4.36
CA LEU A 182 11.93 22.23 5.47
C LEU A 182 12.53 20.83 5.32
N CYS A 183 13.49 20.53 6.18
CA CYS A 183 14.08 19.18 6.26
C CYS A 183 13.41 18.37 7.37
N LEU A 184 13.35 17.06 7.21
CA LEU A 184 12.79 16.16 8.23
C LEU A 184 13.51 16.32 9.59
N SER A 185 14.83 16.63 9.57
CA SER A 185 15.62 16.96 10.75
C SER A 185 15.13 18.16 11.53
N ASP A 186 14.47 19.12 10.87
CA ASP A 186 13.98 20.34 11.50
C ASP A 186 12.69 20.10 12.28
N LEU A 187 12.01 18.99 11.97
CA LEU A 187 10.79 18.53 12.62
C LEU A 187 11.06 17.60 13.81
N ILE A 188 12.27 17.06 13.89
CA ILE A 188 12.70 16.19 15.00
C ILE A 188 13.41 17.07 16.03
N VAL A 189 12.68 17.54 17.02
CA VAL A 189 13.30 18.18 18.20
C VAL A 189 14.05 17.09 18.96
N PRO A 190 15.38 17.21 19.18
CA PRO A 190 16.09 16.32 20.08
C PRO A 190 15.39 16.39 21.45
N GLN A 191 14.96 15.26 21.98
CA GLN A 191 14.55 15.20 23.38
C GLN A 191 15.82 15.39 24.20
N ASP A 192 16.15 16.63 24.54
CA ASP A 192 17.14 16.93 25.53
C ASP A 192 16.75 16.20 26.81
N GLY A 193 17.64 15.32 27.28
CA GLY A 193 17.39 14.36 28.32
C GLY A 193 16.76 14.97 29.57
N ARG A 194 15.70 14.33 30.02
CA ARG A 194 15.30 14.31 31.42
C ARG A 194 15.37 12.87 31.91
#